data_dd80d078726b5607cd54527fe8449493
#
_entry.id   dd80d078726b5607cd54527fe8449493
#
_cell.length_a   1.000
_cell.length_b   1.000
_cell.length_c   1.000
_cell.angle_alpha   90.00
_cell.angle_beta   90.00
_cell.angle_gamma   90.00
#
_symmetry.space_group_name_H-M   'P 1'
#
loop_
_entity.id
_entity.type
_entity.pdbx_description
1 polymer ?
#
loop_
_entity_poly.entity_id
_entity_poly.type
_entity_poly.pdbx_seq_one_letter_code
_entity_poly.pdbx_strand_id
1 'polypeptide(L)'
;MAHRGHLDRLRTGSGVITWTGTNQAYLGFTLEDYPEVPSYSQLHVSYEVFVDGQWEQRILHPDPVLLAANGQSQDLERNMTTFDPLRNVMVRLCSWENENLHCTDWS
;
A
#
# COMPACT_ATOMS: atom_id res chain seq x y z
N MET A 1 -7.76 4.00 -11.06
CA MET A 1 -6.99 2.78 -11.35
C MET A 1 -7.19 1.78 -10.21
N ALA A 2 -7.47 0.55 -10.54
CA ALA A 2 -7.67 -0.50 -9.53
C ALA A 2 -6.43 -1.36 -9.43
N HIS A 3 -6.02 -1.65 -8.21
CA HIS A 3 -4.93 -2.56 -7.93
C HIS A 3 -5.45 -3.76 -7.16
N ARG A 4 -5.02 -4.92 -7.56
CA ARG A 4 -5.31 -6.15 -6.84
C ARG A 4 -3.99 -6.85 -6.57
N GLY A 5 -3.56 -6.81 -5.31
CA GLY A 5 -2.39 -7.54 -4.88
C GLY A 5 -2.79 -8.91 -4.41
N HIS A 6 -2.16 -9.92 -4.98
CA HIS A 6 -2.44 -11.30 -4.63
C HIS A 6 -1.11 -12.03 -4.56
N LEU A 7 -0.57 -12.13 -3.36
CA LEU A 7 0.77 -12.68 -3.16
C LEU A 7 0.78 -14.18 -3.28
N ASP A 8 -0.11 -14.81 -2.56
CA ASP A 8 -0.25 -16.24 -2.52
C ASP A 8 -1.49 -16.57 -1.68
N ARG A 9 -1.56 -17.80 -1.17
CA ARG A 9 -2.69 -18.23 -0.37
C ARG A 9 -2.68 -17.70 1.07
N LEU A 10 -1.66 -16.93 1.47
CA LEU A 10 -1.54 -16.45 2.83
C LEU A 10 -2.25 -15.12 3.07
N ARG A 11 -2.43 -14.34 2.03
CA ARG A 11 -3.03 -13.02 2.15
C ARG A 11 -3.48 -12.50 0.81
N THR A 12 -4.43 -11.59 0.88
CA THR A 12 -4.90 -10.86 -0.29
C THR A 12 -5.01 -9.39 0.07
N GLY A 13 -4.81 -8.58 -0.94
CA GLY A 13 -5.03 -7.15 -0.84
C GLY A 13 -5.67 -6.67 -2.12
N SER A 14 -6.64 -5.80 -2.01
CA SER A 14 -7.29 -5.21 -3.17
C SER A 14 -7.60 -3.76 -2.89
N GLY A 15 -7.69 -2.96 -3.94
CA GLY A 15 -8.01 -1.57 -3.74
C GLY A 15 -8.03 -0.76 -5.00
N VAL A 16 -8.26 0.53 -4.81
CA VAL A 16 -8.42 1.50 -5.88
C VAL A 16 -7.58 2.71 -5.57
N ILE A 17 -6.89 3.22 -6.60
CA ILE A 17 -6.26 4.53 -6.57
C ILE A 17 -7.01 5.40 -7.56
N THR A 18 -7.62 6.47 -7.09
CA THR A 18 -8.39 7.39 -7.93
C THR A 18 -7.71 8.75 -7.91
N TRP A 19 -7.37 9.24 -9.10
CA TRP A 19 -6.76 10.56 -9.24
C TRP A 19 -7.85 11.61 -9.27
N THR A 20 -7.74 12.61 -8.38
CA THR A 20 -8.70 13.71 -8.27
C THR A 20 -8.08 15.05 -8.66
N GLY A 21 -6.79 15.06 -8.97
CA GLY A 21 -6.06 16.26 -9.39
C GLY A 21 -4.59 15.92 -9.60
N THR A 22 -3.80 16.92 -9.99
CA THR A 22 -2.37 16.73 -10.22
C THR A 22 -1.60 16.48 -8.94
N ASN A 23 -2.18 16.83 -7.80
CA ASN A 23 -1.55 16.66 -6.49
C ASN A 23 -2.46 15.96 -5.48
N GLN A 24 -3.47 15.25 -5.98
CA GLN A 24 -4.44 14.57 -5.13
C GLN A 24 -4.77 13.19 -5.66
N ALA A 25 -4.81 12.23 -4.75
CA ALA A 25 -5.24 10.88 -5.06
C ALA A 25 -6.02 10.31 -3.88
N TYR A 26 -7.07 9.55 -4.18
CA TYR A 26 -7.82 8.82 -3.18
C TYR A 26 -7.33 7.38 -3.15
N LEU A 27 -7.07 6.86 -1.96
CA LEU A 27 -6.63 5.49 -1.74
C LEU A 27 -7.72 4.74 -0.98
N GLY A 28 -8.18 3.63 -1.55
CA GLY A 28 -9.10 2.74 -0.86
C GLY A 28 -8.56 1.31 -0.98
N PHE A 29 -8.19 0.70 0.15
CA PHE A 29 -7.59 -0.64 0.15
C PHE A 29 -8.14 -1.48 1.28
N THR A 30 -8.21 -2.79 1.03
CA THR A 30 -8.50 -3.80 2.04
C THR A 30 -7.36 -4.80 2.06
N LEU A 31 -6.88 -5.11 3.26
CA LEU A 31 -5.82 -6.10 3.50
C LEU A 31 -6.39 -7.20 4.37
N GLU A 32 -6.25 -8.45 3.93
CA GLU A 32 -6.69 -9.61 4.70
C GLU A 32 -5.53 -10.54 4.96
N ASP A 33 -5.50 -11.12 6.16
CA ASP A 33 -4.53 -12.13 6.53
C ASP A 33 -5.27 -13.42 6.89
N TYR A 34 -4.75 -14.57 6.47
CA TYR A 34 -5.41 -15.84 6.73
C TYR A 34 -5.07 -16.37 8.12
N PRO A 35 -6.06 -16.93 8.83
CA PRO A 35 -5.86 -17.35 10.22
C PRO A 35 -5.01 -18.61 10.39
N GLU A 36 -4.83 -19.41 9.35
CA GLU A 36 -4.15 -20.69 9.46
C GLU A 36 -2.64 -20.55 9.63
N VAL A 37 -2.08 -19.43 9.24
CA VAL A 37 -0.64 -19.22 9.24
C VAL A 37 -0.31 -18.06 10.18
N PRO A 38 0.48 -18.29 11.25
CA PRO A 38 0.91 -17.20 12.13
C PRO A 38 1.82 -16.25 11.37
N SER A 39 1.28 -15.11 10.97
CA SER A 39 2.01 -14.12 10.20
C SER A 39 1.37 -12.76 10.36
N TYR A 40 2.06 -11.76 9.84
CA TYR A 40 1.51 -10.41 9.70
C TYR A 40 1.54 -10.06 8.23
N SER A 41 0.48 -9.42 7.77
CA SER A 41 0.43 -8.85 6.42
C SER A 41 0.52 -7.34 6.52
N GLN A 42 1.25 -6.73 5.60
CA GLN A 42 1.49 -5.29 5.58
C GLN A 42 1.19 -4.73 4.21
N LEU A 43 0.65 -3.53 4.19
CA LEU A 43 0.48 -2.77 2.95
C LEU A 43 1.36 -1.52 3.02
N HIS A 44 2.19 -1.35 2.02
CA HIS A 44 3.07 -0.18 1.86
C HIS A 44 2.64 0.62 0.65
N VAL A 45 2.74 1.93 0.74
CA VAL A 45 2.42 2.84 -0.36
C VAL A 45 3.60 3.74 -0.62
N SER A 46 4.02 3.84 -1.88
CA SER A 46 5.03 4.79 -2.31
C SER A 46 4.44 5.76 -3.31
N TYR A 47 5.08 6.90 -3.47
CA TYR A 47 4.65 7.92 -4.42
C TYR A 47 5.84 8.80 -4.78
N GLU A 48 5.68 9.59 -5.83
CA GLU A 48 6.68 10.58 -6.22
C GLU A 48 6.06 11.96 -6.21
N VAL A 49 6.84 12.95 -5.74
CA VAL A 49 6.46 14.36 -5.76
C VAL A 49 7.49 15.14 -6.54
N PHE A 50 7.04 16.19 -7.25
CA PHE A 50 7.92 17.04 -8.04
C PHE A 50 8.36 18.22 -7.19
N VAL A 51 9.61 18.20 -6.75
CA VAL A 51 10.19 19.21 -5.86
C VAL A 51 11.48 19.71 -6.47
N ASP A 52 11.64 21.03 -6.55
CA ASP A 52 12.86 21.68 -7.05
C ASP A 52 13.30 21.15 -8.44
N GLY A 53 12.33 20.95 -9.32
CA GLY A 53 12.60 20.50 -10.67
C GLY A 53 12.91 19.01 -10.81
N GLN A 54 12.71 18.22 -9.77
CA GLN A 54 12.99 16.79 -9.77
C GLN A 54 11.86 16.01 -9.12
N TRP A 55 11.70 14.74 -9.56
CA TRP A 55 10.77 13.82 -8.94
C TRP A 55 11.49 13.08 -7.81
N GLU A 56 10.93 13.15 -6.61
CA GLU A 56 11.45 12.46 -5.43
C GLU A 56 10.50 11.36 -5.01
N GLN A 57 11.03 10.17 -4.78
CA GLN A 57 10.23 9.06 -4.26
C GLN A 57 10.09 9.20 -2.75
N ARG A 58 8.88 8.96 -2.26
CA ARG A 58 8.56 8.99 -0.84
C ARG A 58 7.68 7.82 -0.46
N ILE A 59 7.72 7.48 0.81
CA ILE A 59 6.89 6.43 1.38
C ILE A 59 5.80 7.09 2.21
N LEU A 60 4.56 6.64 2.01
CA LEU A 60 3.43 7.17 2.74
C LEU A 60 3.50 6.72 4.20
N HIS A 61 3.27 7.65 5.11
CA HIS A 61 3.25 7.37 6.54
C HIS A 61 1.83 7.26 7.07
N PRO A 62 1.58 6.44 8.07
CA PRO A 62 2.55 5.54 8.72
C PRO A 62 3.01 4.44 7.77
N ASP A 63 4.17 3.87 8.06
CA ASP A 63 4.73 2.79 7.25
C ASP A 63 4.91 1.56 8.14
N PRO A 64 4.16 0.47 7.92
CA PRO A 64 3.17 0.26 6.86
C PRO A 64 1.88 1.05 7.09
N VAL A 65 1.15 1.33 6.01
CA VAL A 65 -0.13 2.04 6.14
C VAL A 65 -1.24 1.13 6.67
N LEU A 66 -1.12 -0.17 6.45
CA LEU A 66 -2.01 -1.19 7.02
C LEU A 66 -1.18 -2.34 7.54
N LEU A 67 -1.64 -2.91 8.65
CA LEU A 67 -1.06 -4.09 9.26
C LEU A 67 -2.19 -5.00 9.72
N ALA A 68 -2.21 -6.23 9.22
CA ALA A 68 -3.20 -7.22 9.61
C ALA A 68 -2.50 -8.45 10.19
N ALA A 69 -2.95 -8.89 11.34
CA ALA A 69 -2.46 -10.10 11.97
C ALA A 69 -3.41 -11.27 11.66
N ASN A 70 -3.09 -12.44 12.17
CA ASN A 70 -3.82 -13.69 11.91
C ASN A 70 -5.34 -13.52 11.85
N GLY A 71 -5.91 -13.74 10.67
CA GLY A 71 -7.34 -13.73 10.46
C GLY A 71 -8.00 -12.37 10.49
N GLN A 72 -7.20 -11.30 10.58
CA GLN A 72 -7.73 -9.95 10.60
C GLN A 72 -7.89 -9.38 9.21
N SER A 73 -8.83 -8.45 9.08
CA SER A 73 -9.01 -7.65 7.88
C SER A 73 -8.91 -6.17 8.27
N GLN A 74 -8.19 -5.40 7.49
CA GLN A 74 -7.98 -3.98 7.74
C GLN A 74 -8.30 -3.19 6.48
N ASP A 75 -8.93 -2.04 6.66
CA ASP A 75 -9.30 -1.17 5.56
C ASP A 75 -8.58 0.17 5.68
N LEU A 76 -8.22 0.72 4.54
CA LEU A 76 -7.67 2.07 4.43
C LEU A 76 -8.53 2.88 3.47
N GLU A 77 -8.99 4.03 3.93
CA GLU A 77 -9.57 5.04 3.08
C GLU A 77 -8.85 6.34 3.37
N ARG A 78 -8.19 6.88 2.38
CA ARG A 78 -7.36 8.06 2.61
C ARG A 78 -7.29 8.94 1.37
N ASN A 79 -7.45 10.23 1.59
CA ASN A 79 -7.18 11.24 0.58
C ASN A 79 -5.74 11.70 0.74
N MET A 80 -4.92 11.47 -0.28
CA MET A 80 -3.58 12.00 -0.34
C MET A 80 -3.62 13.36 -1.01
N THR A 81 -3.09 14.36 -0.33
CA THR A 81 -2.93 15.68 -0.91
C THR A 81 -1.50 16.14 -0.63
N THR A 82 -0.80 16.54 -1.66
CA THR A 82 0.56 17.07 -1.53
C THR A 82 0.57 18.51 -2.02
N PHE A 83 1.56 19.27 -1.56
CA PHE A 83 1.73 20.65 -2.02
C PHE A 83 2.16 20.66 -3.49
N ASP A 84 3.06 19.76 -3.85
CA ASP A 84 3.64 19.66 -5.17
C ASP A 84 2.94 18.60 -6.02
N PRO A 85 3.11 18.60 -7.34
CA PRO A 85 2.53 17.56 -8.20
C PRO A 85 2.93 16.16 -7.76
N LEU A 86 2.03 15.22 -7.93
CA LEU A 86 2.11 13.86 -7.43
C LEU A 86 1.98 12.88 -8.59
N ARG A 87 2.78 11.80 -8.60
CA ARG A 87 2.65 10.73 -9.60
C ARG A 87 3.13 9.39 -9.03
N ASN A 88 2.92 8.33 -9.81
CA ASN A 88 3.43 6.99 -9.52
C ASN A 88 3.10 6.52 -8.10
N VAL A 89 1.83 6.67 -7.73
CA VAL A 89 1.35 6.08 -6.48
C VAL A 89 1.30 4.57 -6.69
N MET A 90 2.11 3.84 -5.93
CA MET A 90 2.26 2.40 -6.05
C MET A 90 2.12 1.74 -4.69
N VAL A 91 1.73 0.48 -4.72
CA VAL A 91 1.57 -0.31 -3.50
C VAL A 91 2.35 -1.60 -3.60
N ARG A 92 2.67 -2.18 -2.45
CA ARG A 92 3.19 -3.54 -2.35
C ARG A 92 2.60 -4.21 -1.13
N LEU A 93 2.46 -5.52 -1.21
CA LEU A 93 2.03 -6.34 -0.09
C LEU A 93 3.23 -7.10 0.45
N CYS A 94 3.36 -7.09 1.77
CA CYS A 94 4.44 -7.78 2.45
C CYS A 94 3.87 -8.72 3.50
N SER A 95 4.63 -9.76 3.82
CA SER A 95 4.28 -10.68 4.89
C SER A 95 5.49 -11.01 5.74
N TRP A 96 5.32 -11.02 7.05
CA TRP A 96 6.30 -11.53 8.01
C TRP A 96 6.01 -12.99 8.26
N GLU A 97 6.96 -13.84 7.91
CA GLU A 97 6.88 -15.28 8.15
C GLU A 97 8.26 -15.78 8.58
N ASN A 98 8.33 -16.53 9.68
CA ASN A 98 9.58 -17.10 10.15
C ASN A 98 10.71 -16.07 10.24
N GLU A 99 10.39 -14.91 10.78
CA GLU A 99 11.32 -13.79 10.98
C GLU A 99 11.85 -13.18 9.68
N ASN A 100 11.22 -13.48 8.56
CA ASN A 100 11.57 -12.91 7.26
C ASN A 100 10.41 -12.10 6.68
N LEU A 101 10.74 -10.97 6.11
CA LEU A 101 9.76 -10.14 5.42
C LEU A 101 9.83 -10.41 3.92
N HIS A 102 8.71 -10.83 3.34
CA HIS A 102 8.58 -11.10 1.92
C HIS A 102 7.62 -10.09 1.32
N CYS A 103 8.03 -9.41 0.27
CA CYS A 103 7.21 -8.37 -0.37
C CYS A 103 7.07 -8.64 -1.85
N THR A 104 5.90 -8.23 -2.41
CA THR A 104 5.72 -8.16 -3.85
C THR A 104 6.50 -6.96 -4.40
N ASP A 105 6.64 -6.91 -5.71
CA ASP A 105 7.14 -5.71 -6.37
C ASP A 105 6.12 -4.59 -6.22
N TRP A 106 6.60 -3.37 -6.35
CA TRP A 106 5.71 -2.20 -6.39
C TRP A 106 4.86 -2.25 -7.65
N SER A 107 3.60 -1.95 -7.51
CA SER A 107 2.69 -1.96 -8.65
C SER A 107 1.61 -0.88 -8.59
#